data_d3300f795563c92c3456a49270bee245
#
_entry.id   d3300f795563c92c3456a49270bee245
#
_cell.length_a   1.000
_cell.length_b   1.000
_cell.length_c   1.000
_cell.angle_alpha   90.00
_cell.angle_beta   90.00
_cell.angle_gamma   90.00
#
_symmetry.space_group_name_H-M   'P 1'
#
loop_
_entity.id
_entity.type
_entity.pdbx_description
1 polymer ?
#
loop_
_entity_poly.entity_id
_entity_poly.type
_entity_poly.pdbx_seq_one_letter_code
_entity_poly.pdbx_strand_id
1 'polypeptide(L)'
;WVFGFPELAPGQREAVAAATRVANPGCYATGAIALIRPLVDAGLIPRDFPLALPAVSGYSGGGRTMIEAYEKGEAPLFEAYALGLKHKHLPEIMRYTGLTRRPVFVPSVGNFRQGMLVQLPLHLDLLPGKPEVADLHGALARHYAASNTPERWVSVEPAPESGKLDALALNDTNKMELRVFGNDGYHHAVLIARLDNLGK
;
A
#
# COMPACT_ATOMS: atom_id res chain seq x y z
N TRP A 1 16.70 -8.88 -12.79
CA TRP A 1 16.31 -8.47 -11.44
C TRP A 1 14.91 -9.02 -11.14
N VAL A 2 14.78 -9.70 -10.01
CA VAL A 2 13.50 -10.15 -9.49
C VAL A 2 12.95 -9.08 -8.55
N PHE A 3 11.64 -8.84 -8.59
CA PHE A 3 10.99 -7.89 -7.71
C PHE A 3 10.89 -8.45 -6.29
N GLY A 4 11.42 -7.73 -5.31
CA GLY A 4 11.62 -8.19 -3.94
C GLY A 4 10.37 -8.08 -3.07
N PHE A 5 9.22 -8.58 -3.55
CA PHE A 5 8.00 -8.71 -2.77
C PHE A 5 7.54 -10.17 -2.81
N PRO A 6 7.98 -11.01 -1.85
CA PRO A 6 7.73 -12.46 -1.87
C PRO A 6 6.26 -12.85 -1.88
N GLU A 7 5.39 -12.03 -1.27
CA GLU A 7 3.96 -12.26 -1.17
C GLU A 7 3.16 -11.78 -2.39
N LEU A 8 3.85 -11.29 -3.43
CA LEU A 8 3.21 -10.71 -4.62
C LEU A 8 2.28 -11.70 -5.34
N ALA A 9 2.73 -12.92 -5.53
CA ALA A 9 2.00 -13.96 -6.26
C ALA A 9 2.60 -15.35 -5.98
N PRO A 10 1.91 -16.46 -6.28
CA PRO A 10 2.48 -17.80 -6.20
C PRO A 10 3.80 -17.92 -6.98
N GLY A 11 4.81 -18.55 -6.38
CA GLY A 11 6.15 -18.72 -6.98
C GLY A 11 7.08 -17.51 -6.84
N GLN A 12 6.61 -16.36 -6.39
CA GLN A 12 7.45 -15.16 -6.25
C GLN A 12 8.50 -15.32 -5.15
N ARG A 13 8.16 -16.00 -4.06
CA ARG A 13 9.08 -16.27 -2.96
C ARG A 13 10.28 -17.11 -3.44
N GLU A 14 10.01 -18.18 -4.15
CA GLU A 14 11.03 -19.07 -4.72
C GLU A 14 11.89 -18.31 -5.74
N ALA A 15 11.26 -17.46 -6.55
CA ALA A 15 11.99 -16.62 -7.49
C ALA A 15 12.92 -15.62 -6.79
N VAL A 16 12.46 -15.00 -5.69
CA VAL A 16 13.31 -14.10 -4.86
C VAL A 16 14.44 -14.88 -4.21
N ALA A 17 14.17 -16.05 -3.62
CA ALA A 17 15.17 -16.88 -2.96
C ALA A 17 16.27 -17.39 -3.92
N ALA A 18 15.91 -17.69 -5.17
CA ALA A 18 16.84 -18.16 -6.19
C ALA A 18 17.58 -17.03 -6.93
N ALA A 19 17.19 -15.77 -6.74
CA ALA A 19 17.69 -14.66 -7.52
C ALA A 19 19.09 -14.22 -7.08
N THR A 20 19.95 -13.95 -8.06
CA THR A 20 21.25 -13.28 -7.83
C THR A 20 21.13 -11.76 -7.70
N ARG A 21 20.00 -11.20 -8.12
CA ARG A 21 19.73 -9.76 -8.07
C ARG A 21 18.25 -9.52 -7.77
N VAL A 22 17.98 -8.87 -6.65
CA VAL A 22 16.63 -8.50 -6.21
C VAL A 22 16.49 -6.99 -6.26
N ALA A 23 15.39 -6.50 -6.84
CA ALA A 23 15.02 -5.09 -6.82
C ALA A 23 14.12 -4.85 -5.59
N ASN A 24 14.58 -4.03 -4.65
CA ASN A 24 13.78 -3.67 -3.50
C ASN A 24 12.60 -2.77 -3.93
N PRO A 25 11.35 -3.09 -3.54
CA PRO A 25 10.18 -2.27 -3.85
C PRO A 25 10.27 -0.85 -3.29
N GLY A 26 9.68 0.12 -3.99
CA GLY A 26 9.47 1.45 -3.43
C GLY A 26 8.43 1.42 -2.29
N CYS A 27 8.62 2.22 -1.24
CA CYS A 27 7.78 2.16 -0.03
C CYS A 27 6.28 2.36 -0.32
N TYR A 28 5.89 3.40 -1.05
CA TYR A 28 4.48 3.57 -1.46
C TYR A 28 4.01 2.48 -2.42
N ALA A 29 4.90 2.01 -3.31
CA ALA A 29 4.54 0.95 -4.24
C ALA A 29 4.24 -0.35 -3.49
N THR A 30 5.00 -0.68 -2.45
CA THR A 30 4.77 -1.85 -1.60
C THR A 30 3.35 -1.87 -1.05
N GLY A 31 2.94 -0.78 -0.36
CA GLY A 31 1.58 -0.68 0.20
C GLY A 31 0.48 -0.69 -0.86
N ALA A 32 0.67 0.05 -1.97
CA ALA A 32 -0.31 0.09 -3.05
C ALA A 32 -0.49 -1.26 -3.74
N ILE A 33 0.62 -1.96 -4.04
CA ILE A 33 0.60 -3.29 -4.65
C ILE A 33 -0.07 -4.28 -3.71
N ALA A 34 0.26 -4.23 -2.41
CA ALA A 34 -0.32 -5.11 -1.41
C ALA A 34 -1.85 -4.98 -1.31
N LEU A 35 -2.39 -3.77 -1.48
CA LEU A 35 -3.84 -3.56 -1.47
C LEU A 35 -4.51 -3.94 -2.79
N ILE A 36 -3.90 -3.59 -3.93
CA ILE A 36 -4.58 -3.65 -5.22
C ILE A 36 -4.44 -5.02 -5.89
N ARG A 37 -3.24 -5.61 -5.87
CA ARG A 37 -2.96 -6.86 -6.60
C ARG A 37 -3.91 -8.00 -6.24
N PRO A 38 -4.19 -8.30 -4.95
CA PRO A 38 -5.12 -9.35 -4.59
C PRO A 38 -6.55 -9.13 -5.11
N LEU A 39 -7.00 -7.88 -5.15
CA LEU A 39 -8.34 -7.52 -5.58
C LEU A 39 -8.50 -7.61 -7.11
N VAL A 40 -7.44 -7.26 -7.84
CA VAL A 40 -7.40 -7.45 -9.31
C VAL A 40 -7.36 -8.93 -9.66
N ASP A 41 -6.54 -9.72 -8.98
CA ASP A 41 -6.45 -11.17 -9.21
C ASP A 41 -7.76 -11.90 -8.84
N ALA A 42 -8.50 -11.40 -7.84
CA ALA A 42 -9.82 -11.91 -7.47
C ALA A 42 -10.95 -11.42 -8.40
N GLY A 43 -10.67 -10.54 -9.37
CA GLY A 43 -11.67 -9.97 -10.28
C GLY A 43 -12.61 -8.96 -9.62
N LEU A 44 -12.32 -8.51 -8.39
CA LEU A 44 -13.12 -7.51 -7.68
C LEU A 44 -12.87 -6.09 -8.21
N ILE A 45 -11.66 -5.81 -8.66
CA ILE A 45 -11.30 -4.53 -9.29
C ILE A 45 -10.89 -4.79 -10.75
N PRO A 46 -11.59 -4.21 -11.73
CA PRO A 46 -11.15 -4.26 -13.12
C PRO A 46 -9.80 -3.58 -13.31
N ARG A 47 -9.00 -4.10 -14.24
CA ARG A 47 -7.64 -3.56 -14.49
C ARG A 47 -7.63 -2.12 -14.99
N ASP A 48 -8.71 -1.66 -15.56
CA ASP A 48 -8.91 -0.28 -16.06
C ASP A 48 -9.77 0.59 -15.15
N PHE A 49 -10.14 0.10 -13.96
CA PHE A 49 -10.93 0.88 -13.01
C PHE A 49 -10.15 2.13 -12.54
N PRO A 50 -10.80 3.32 -12.49
CA PRO A 50 -10.16 4.55 -12.05
C PRO A 50 -9.92 4.51 -10.53
N LEU A 51 -8.66 4.42 -10.12
CA LEU A 51 -8.26 4.39 -8.72
C LEU A 51 -7.61 5.70 -8.28
N ALA A 52 -7.84 6.08 -7.03
CA ALA A 52 -7.09 7.10 -6.32
C ALA A 52 -6.28 6.45 -5.18
N LEU A 53 -5.08 6.95 -4.93
CA LEU A 53 -4.15 6.45 -3.92
C LEU A 53 -3.62 7.64 -3.09
N PRO A 54 -4.41 8.17 -2.14
CA PRO A 54 -3.87 9.08 -1.13
C PRO A 54 -2.88 8.32 -0.24
N ALA A 55 -1.79 8.98 0.13
CA ALA A 55 -0.81 8.36 1.00
C ALA A 55 -0.04 9.40 1.81
N VAL A 56 0.42 9.02 3.00
CA VAL A 56 1.30 9.84 3.83
C VAL A 56 2.46 9.02 4.34
N SER A 57 3.66 9.62 4.37
CA SER A 57 4.85 9.01 4.98
C SER A 57 5.59 9.99 5.86
N GLY A 58 6.44 9.46 6.72
CA GLY A 58 7.48 10.25 7.37
C GLY A 58 8.49 10.80 6.37
N TYR A 59 9.17 11.88 6.76
CA TYR A 59 10.09 12.62 5.90
C TYR A 59 11.35 11.83 5.49
N SER A 60 11.70 10.78 6.18
CA SER A 60 12.83 9.91 5.79
C SER A 60 12.67 9.27 4.41
N GLY A 61 11.40 9.13 3.93
CA GLY A 61 11.10 8.61 2.59
C GLY A 61 11.50 9.53 1.44
N GLY A 62 11.70 10.82 1.70
CA GLY A 62 12.07 11.82 0.70
C GLY A 62 13.57 11.93 0.42
N GLY A 63 14.39 11.14 1.12
CA GLY A 63 15.84 11.15 0.97
C GLY A 63 16.52 12.30 1.71
N ARG A 64 17.85 12.41 1.54
CA ARG A 64 18.71 13.26 2.36
C ARG A 64 18.28 14.73 2.42
N THR A 65 17.95 15.34 1.29
CA THR A 65 17.56 16.75 1.24
C THR A 65 16.31 17.05 2.06
N MET A 66 15.30 16.16 1.98
CA MET A 66 14.07 16.30 2.76
C MET A 66 14.35 16.09 4.26
N ILE A 67 15.13 15.07 4.61
CA ILE A 67 15.54 14.82 6.00
C ILE A 67 16.21 16.07 6.61
N GLU A 68 17.20 16.64 5.92
CA GLU A 68 17.93 17.82 6.38
C GLU A 68 16.99 19.03 6.57
N ALA A 69 16.03 19.25 5.67
CA ALA A 69 15.07 20.36 5.79
C ALA A 69 14.15 20.20 7.01
N TYR A 70 13.64 18.98 7.25
CA TYR A 70 12.81 18.70 8.43
C TYR A 70 13.60 18.81 9.75
N GLU A 71 14.81 18.28 9.80
CA GLU A 71 15.67 18.33 11.00
C GLU A 71 16.11 19.73 11.34
N LYS A 72 16.24 20.64 10.37
CA LYS A 72 16.50 22.06 10.57
C LYS A 72 15.26 22.89 10.90
N GLY A 73 14.05 22.31 10.83
CA GLY A 73 12.79 23.04 11.02
C GLY A 73 12.44 23.98 9.85
N GLU A 74 13.00 23.77 8.68
CA GLU A 74 12.78 24.58 7.48
C GLU A 74 11.62 24.05 6.62
N ALA A 75 11.13 22.81 6.91
CA ALA A 75 10.04 22.18 6.18
C ALA A 75 8.67 22.39 6.87
N PRO A 76 7.54 22.37 6.12
CA PRO A 76 6.21 22.48 6.69
C PRO A 76 5.84 21.25 7.54
N LEU A 77 4.87 21.40 8.45
CA LEU A 77 4.39 20.28 9.28
C LEU A 77 3.78 19.14 8.45
N PHE A 78 3.16 19.51 7.32
CA PHE A 78 2.55 18.58 6.39
C PHE A 78 2.48 19.21 5.00
N GLU A 79 2.80 18.42 3.98
CA GLU A 79 2.64 18.85 2.58
C GLU A 79 2.30 17.67 1.66
N ALA A 80 1.48 17.94 0.65
CA ALA A 80 1.34 17.06 -0.50
C ALA A 80 2.39 17.42 -1.54
N TYR A 81 3.00 16.44 -2.17
CA TYR A 81 4.05 16.65 -3.14
C TYR A 81 3.84 15.83 -4.42
N ALA A 82 4.72 15.97 -5.41
CA ALA A 82 4.63 15.30 -6.71
C ALA A 82 3.25 15.49 -7.40
N LEU A 83 2.61 16.65 -7.18
CA LEU A 83 1.27 16.98 -7.70
C LEU A 83 1.23 17.14 -9.23
N GLY A 84 2.37 17.08 -9.89
CA GLY A 84 2.45 16.87 -11.35
C GLY A 84 2.07 15.46 -11.80
N LEU A 85 1.67 14.57 -10.89
CA LEU A 85 1.19 13.20 -11.11
C LEU A 85 2.21 12.32 -11.86
N LYS A 86 3.51 12.59 -11.68
CA LYS A 86 4.63 11.87 -12.33
C LYS A 86 5.56 11.17 -11.32
N HIS A 87 4.99 10.66 -10.23
CA HIS A 87 5.79 9.98 -9.21
C HIS A 87 6.46 8.71 -9.75
N LYS A 88 7.72 8.48 -9.35
CA LYS A 88 8.56 7.35 -9.79
C LYS A 88 7.99 5.96 -9.47
N HIS A 89 7.13 5.83 -8.45
CA HIS A 89 6.51 4.56 -8.08
C HIS A 89 5.31 4.16 -8.96
N LEU A 90 4.75 5.05 -9.76
CA LEU A 90 3.57 4.75 -10.58
C LEU A 90 3.80 3.65 -11.63
N PRO A 91 4.93 3.64 -12.38
CA PRO A 91 5.21 2.52 -13.29
C PRO A 91 5.32 1.17 -12.58
N GLU A 92 5.90 1.16 -11.38
CA GLU A 92 6.04 -0.01 -10.54
C GLU A 92 4.67 -0.53 -10.06
N ILE A 93 3.83 0.37 -9.53
CA ILE A 93 2.46 0.06 -9.12
C ILE A 93 1.70 -0.57 -10.29
N MET A 94 1.67 0.07 -11.45
CA MET A 94 0.95 -0.44 -12.62
C MET A 94 1.44 -1.82 -13.05
N ARG A 95 2.76 -2.01 -13.11
CA ARG A 95 3.35 -3.28 -13.53
C ARG A 95 2.94 -4.44 -12.63
N TYR A 96 3.05 -4.25 -11.32
CA TYR A 96 2.89 -5.35 -10.36
C TYR A 96 1.47 -5.53 -9.84
N THR A 97 0.59 -4.54 -10.03
CA THR A 97 -0.86 -4.72 -9.82
C THR A 97 -1.58 -5.26 -11.05
N GLY A 98 -0.98 -5.12 -12.23
CA GLY A 98 -1.61 -5.45 -13.50
C GLY A 98 -2.62 -4.42 -14.00
N LEU A 99 -2.68 -3.24 -13.38
CA LEU A 99 -3.54 -2.14 -13.84
C LEU A 99 -3.15 -1.67 -15.25
N THR A 100 -4.15 -1.41 -16.08
CA THR A 100 -4.00 -0.81 -17.41
C THR A 100 -4.30 0.69 -17.41
N ARG A 101 -5.04 1.17 -16.40
CA ARG A 101 -5.29 2.58 -16.15
C ARG A 101 -4.39 3.09 -15.02
N ARG A 102 -3.70 4.20 -15.27
CA ARG A 102 -2.83 4.85 -14.29
C ARG A 102 -3.65 5.42 -13.13
N PRO A 103 -3.38 5.05 -11.88
CA PRO A 103 -4.07 5.61 -10.73
C PRO A 103 -3.67 7.05 -10.48
N VAL A 104 -4.57 7.83 -9.87
CA VAL A 104 -4.27 9.17 -9.34
C VAL A 104 -3.58 8.98 -8.00
N PHE A 105 -2.27 9.17 -7.96
CA PHE A 105 -1.46 9.02 -6.75
C PHE A 105 -1.17 10.38 -6.13
N VAL A 106 -1.53 10.54 -4.85
CA VAL A 106 -1.38 11.79 -4.10
C VAL A 106 -0.54 11.50 -2.84
N PRO A 107 0.80 11.51 -2.96
CA PRO A 107 1.67 11.33 -1.81
C PRO A 107 1.74 12.61 -0.97
N SER A 108 1.84 12.43 0.33
CA SER A 108 2.07 13.48 1.30
C SER A 108 3.19 13.09 2.26
N VAL A 109 3.80 14.09 2.87
CA VAL A 109 4.81 13.91 3.92
C VAL A 109 4.38 14.69 5.15
N GLY A 110 4.56 14.09 6.32
CA GLY A 110 4.32 14.70 7.62
C GLY A 110 5.59 14.88 8.42
N ASN A 111 5.57 15.80 9.39
CA ASN A 111 6.69 16.06 10.28
C ASN A 111 6.83 14.96 11.35
N PHE A 112 7.05 13.74 10.89
CA PHE A 112 7.50 12.60 11.67
C PHE A 112 8.51 11.82 10.82
N ARG A 113 9.46 11.18 11.48
CA ARG A 113 10.62 10.61 10.79
C ARG A 113 10.24 9.46 9.86
N GLN A 114 9.50 8.49 10.35
CA GLN A 114 9.18 7.24 9.65
C GLN A 114 7.78 6.76 10.02
N GLY A 115 7.27 5.77 9.27
CA GLY A 115 5.89 5.31 9.32
C GLY A 115 5.10 5.83 8.13
N MET A 116 4.14 5.04 7.66
CA MET A 116 3.34 5.44 6.51
C MET A 116 1.98 4.74 6.44
N LEU A 117 1.05 5.42 5.78
CA LEU A 117 -0.25 4.89 5.37
C LEU A 117 -0.40 5.07 3.85
N VAL A 118 -0.78 4.00 3.16
CA VAL A 118 -1.25 4.04 1.78
C VAL A 118 -2.73 3.68 1.79
N GLN A 119 -3.55 4.50 1.14
CA GLN A 119 -5.00 4.36 1.18
C GLN A 119 -5.54 4.04 -0.22
N LEU A 120 -6.58 3.22 -0.26
CA LEU A 120 -7.33 2.89 -1.47
C LEU A 120 -8.84 3.08 -1.19
N PRO A 121 -9.38 4.29 -1.41
CA PRO A 121 -10.81 4.55 -1.30
C PRO A 121 -11.55 3.96 -2.50
N LEU A 122 -12.72 3.33 -2.25
CA LEU A 122 -13.53 2.67 -3.26
C LEU A 122 -15.02 2.98 -3.08
N HIS A 123 -15.71 3.16 -4.20
CA HIS A 123 -17.15 3.09 -4.31
C HIS A 123 -17.53 1.66 -4.74
N LEU A 124 -18.12 0.88 -3.85
CA LEU A 124 -18.38 -0.55 -4.05
C LEU A 124 -19.49 -0.81 -5.08
N ASP A 125 -20.45 0.09 -5.18
CA ASP A 125 -21.53 0.04 -6.16
C ASP A 125 -21.09 0.26 -7.62
N LEU A 126 -19.89 0.80 -7.82
CA LEU A 126 -19.26 0.96 -9.14
C LEU A 126 -18.40 -0.24 -9.55
N LEU A 127 -18.17 -1.19 -8.63
CA LEU A 127 -17.38 -2.38 -8.91
C LEU A 127 -18.26 -3.52 -9.46
N PRO A 128 -17.72 -4.41 -10.31
CA PRO A 128 -18.43 -5.57 -10.79
C PRO A 128 -18.93 -6.43 -9.62
N GLY A 129 -20.19 -6.88 -9.71
CA GLY A 129 -20.79 -7.70 -8.67
C GLY A 129 -21.13 -6.93 -7.38
N LYS A 130 -20.83 -5.65 -7.29
CA LYS A 130 -21.09 -4.78 -6.12
C LYS A 130 -20.67 -5.46 -4.81
N PRO A 131 -19.36 -5.72 -4.64
CA PRO A 131 -18.87 -6.44 -3.47
C PRO A 131 -19.16 -5.66 -2.18
N GLU A 132 -19.30 -6.40 -1.08
CA GLU A 132 -19.37 -5.83 0.26
C GLU A 132 -17.97 -5.70 0.88
N VAL A 133 -17.87 -4.99 1.99
CA VAL A 133 -16.61 -4.81 2.76
C VAL A 133 -15.97 -6.15 3.11
N ALA A 134 -16.80 -7.15 3.47
CA ALA A 134 -16.36 -8.50 3.79
C ALA A 134 -15.70 -9.23 2.61
N ASP A 135 -16.14 -8.99 1.37
CA ASP A 135 -15.56 -9.59 0.17
C ASP A 135 -14.14 -9.10 -0.07
N LEU A 136 -13.92 -7.79 0.11
CA LEU A 136 -12.59 -7.18 -0.01
C LEU A 136 -11.64 -7.73 1.05
N HIS A 137 -12.08 -7.76 2.32
CA HIS A 137 -11.32 -8.34 3.42
C HIS A 137 -10.99 -9.81 3.14
N GLY A 138 -11.98 -10.60 2.73
CA GLY A 138 -11.80 -12.01 2.40
C GLY A 138 -10.82 -12.26 1.26
N ALA A 139 -10.81 -11.41 0.22
CA ALA A 139 -9.85 -11.51 -0.88
C ALA A 139 -8.42 -11.25 -0.40
N LEU A 140 -8.18 -10.20 0.38
CA LEU A 140 -6.88 -9.94 0.97
C LEU A 140 -6.45 -11.08 1.88
N ALA A 141 -7.33 -11.52 2.79
CA ALA A 141 -7.02 -12.59 3.74
C ALA A 141 -6.63 -13.91 3.04
N ARG A 142 -7.35 -14.31 2.00
CA ARG A 142 -7.02 -15.50 1.20
C ARG A 142 -5.67 -15.37 0.50
N HIS A 143 -5.38 -14.22 -0.09
CA HIS A 143 -4.12 -13.99 -0.80
C HIS A 143 -2.92 -14.12 0.15
N TYR A 144 -2.96 -13.45 1.30
CA TYR A 144 -1.85 -13.43 2.24
C TYR A 144 -1.78 -14.67 3.16
N ALA A 145 -2.88 -15.40 3.35
CA ALA A 145 -2.84 -16.70 4.01
C ALA A 145 -2.10 -17.76 3.18
N ALA A 146 -2.22 -17.69 1.85
CA ALA A 146 -1.54 -18.60 0.94
C ALA A 146 -0.02 -18.36 0.87
N SER A 147 0.47 -17.18 1.21
CA SER A 147 1.90 -16.85 1.20
C SER A 147 2.67 -17.42 2.39
N ASN A 148 2.03 -18.12 3.27
CA ASN A 148 2.45 -18.87 4.48
C ASN A 148 3.95 -18.86 4.77
N THR A 149 4.46 -17.74 5.27
CA THR A 149 5.77 -17.67 5.90
C THR A 149 5.59 -17.79 7.42
N PRO A 150 6.47 -18.46 8.14
CA PRO A 150 6.41 -18.49 9.61
C PRO A 150 6.37 -17.08 10.24
N GLU A 151 7.02 -16.12 9.59
CA GLU A 151 7.19 -14.75 10.07
C GLU A 151 5.97 -13.84 9.80
N ARG A 152 5.11 -14.15 8.84
CA ARG A 152 3.94 -13.34 8.44
C ARG A 152 4.25 -11.84 8.36
N TRP A 153 5.09 -11.47 7.39
CA TRP A 153 5.45 -10.06 7.19
C TRP A 153 4.27 -9.18 6.76
N VAL A 154 3.32 -9.76 6.02
CA VAL A 154 2.06 -9.09 5.63
C VAL A 154 0.91 -9.75 6.38
N SER A 155 0.14 -8.97 7.12
CA SER A 155 -1.06 -9.43 7.82
C SER A 155 -2.29 -8.63 7.42
N VAL A 156 -3.44 -9.29 7.41
CA VAL A 156 -4.76 -8.66 7.22
C VAL A 156 -5.46 -8.65 8.57
N GLU A 157 -5.59 -7.45 9.13
CA GLU A 157 -6.07 -7.25 10.48
C GLU A 157 -7.51 -6.67 10.48
N PRO A 158 -8.32 -6.94 11.51
CA PRO A 158 -9.63 -6.33 11.62
C PRO A 158 -9.52 -4.81 11.81
N ALA A 159 -10.50 -4.06 11.27
CA ALA A 159 -10.59 -2.64 11.53
C ALA A 159 -10.79 -2.37 13.02
N PRO A 160 -10.03 -1.45 13.64
CA PRO A 160 -10.22 -1.10 15.04
C PRO A 160 -11.56 -0.38 15.24
N GLU A 161 -12.24 -0.66 16.36
CA GLU A 161 -13.53 -0.02 16.70
C GLU A 161 -13.45 1.51 16.75
N SER A 162 -12.28 2.05 17.12
CA SER A 162 -12.05 3.50 17.15
C SER A 162 -12.12 4.17 15.79
N GLY A 163 -12.06 3.42 14.69
CA GLY A 163 -11.98 3.96 13.33
C GLY A 163 -10.70 4.78 13.07
N LYS A 164 -9.67 4.66 13.92
CA LYS A 164 -8.42 5.43 13.84
C LYS A 164 -7.24 4.50 13.60
N LEU A 165 -6.27 4.98 12.84
CA LEU A 165 -5.05 4.24 12.53
C LEU A 165 -3.83 5.16 12.65
N ASP A 166 -2.93 4.81 13.56
CA ASP A 166 -1.67 5.52 13.75
C ASP A 166 -0.65 5.06 12.69
N ALA A 167 -0.08 6.00 11.95
CA ALA A 167 0.92 5.72 10.92
C ALA A 167 2.25 5.20 11.49
N LEU A 168 2.53 5.47 12.78
CA LEU A 168 3.81 5.17 13.41
C LEU A 168 3.86 3.82 14.13
N ALA A 169 2.71 3.15 14.27
CA ALA A 169 2.61 1.97 15.14
C ALA A 169 3.42 0.74 14.68
N LEU A 170 3.93 0.74 13.44
CA LEU A 170 4.83 -0.31 12.92
C LEU A 170 6.27 0.16 12.73
N ASN A 171 6.62 1.33 13.26
CA ASN A 171 8.00 1.81 13.19
C ASN A 171 8.99 0.80 13.77
N ASP A 172 10.17 0.73 13.16
CA ASP A 172 11.26 -0.19 13.52
C ASP A 172 10.90 -1.68 13.35
N THR A 173 9.90 -1.97 12.51
CA THR A 173 9.55 -3.34 12.12
C THR A 173 9.58 -3.53 10.61
N ASN A 174 9.68 -4.79 10.16
CA ASN A 174 9.51 -5.18 8.74
C ASN A 174 8.07 -5.62 8.44
N LYS A 175 7.12 -5.36 9.34
CA LYS A 175 5.73 -5.78 9.18
C LYS A 175 4.94 -4.79 8.33
N MET A 176 3.95 -5.32 7.62
CA MET A 176 2.92 -4.55 6.95
C MET A 176 1.55 -5.08 7.38
N GLU A 177 0.69 -4.19 7.82
CA GLU A 177 -0.70 -4.49 8.15
C GLU A 177 -1.63 -3.90 7.08
N LEU A 178 -2.58 -4.72 6.63
CA LEU A 178 -3.65 -4.33 5.73
C LEU A 178 -4.97 -4.35 6.49
N ARG A 179 -5.76 -3.30 6.34
CA ARG A 179 -7.08 -3.19 6.98
C ARG A 179 -8.12 -2.72 5.98
N VAL A 180 -9.34 -3.21 6.13
CA VAL A 180 -10.48 -2.80 5.33
C VAL A 180 -11.48 -2.12 6.26
N PHE A 181 -11.72 -0.84 6.04
CA PHE A 181 -12.78 -0.07 6.67
C PHE A 181 -13.89 0.14 5.64
N GLY A 182 -15.13 0.19 6.07
CA GLY A 182 -16.20 0.51 5.14
C GLY A 182 -17.58 0.61 5.79
N ASN A 183 -18.53 0.96 4.97
CA ASN A 183 -19.94 1.04 5.33
C ASN A 183 -20.76 0.57 4.14
N ASP A 184 -21.31 -0.63 4.24
CA ASP A 184 -22.08 -1.26 3.16
C ASP A 184 -23.36 -0.50 2.85
N GLY A 185 -23.96 0.19 3.85
CA GLY A 185 -25.14 1.04 3.64
C GLY A 185 -24.87 2.25 2.75
N TYR A 186 -23.62 2.71 2.66
CA TYR A 186 -23.18 3.77 1.73
C TYR A 186 -22.42 3.23 0.53
N HIS A 187 -22.20 1.92 0.45
CA HIS A 187 -21.37 1.27 -0.57
C HIS A 187 -19.96 1.87 -0.67
N HIS A 188 -19.36 2.20 0.46
CA HIS A 188 -18.03 2.79 0.53
C HIS A 188 -17.07 1.89 1.29
N ALA A 189 -15.84 1.79 0.81
CA ALA A 189 -14.73 1.19 1.54
C ALA A 189 -13.47 2.04 1.41
N VAL A 190 -12.61 1.95 2.42
CA VAL A 190 -11.21 2.38 2.31
C VAL A 190 -10.32 1.28 2.83
N LEU A 191 -9.42 0.82 1.97
CA LEU A 191 -8.40 -0.13 2.36
C LEU A 191 -7.13 0.65 2.71
N ILE A 192 -6.45 0.25 3.78
CA ILE A 192 -5.24 0.93 4.25
C ILE A 192 -4.13 -0.08 4.47
N ALA A 193 -2.98 0.18 3.84
CA ALA A 193 -1.73 -0.47 4.18
C ALA A 193 -0.94 0.44 5.13
N ARG A 194 -0.53 -0.12 6.28
CA ARG A 194 0.33 0.51 7.26
C ARG A 194 1.66 -0.22 7.30
N LEU A 195 2.77 0.51 7.21
CA LEU A 195 4.11 -0.05 7.25
C LEU A 195 5.12 1.02 7.68
N ASP A 196 6.31 0.61 8.07
CA ASP A 196 7.45 1.51 8.19
C ASP A 196 8.04 1.75 6.79
N ASN A 197 8.19 3.01 6.36
CA ASN A 197 8.79 3.34 5.07
C ASN A 197 10.31 3.07 5.01
N LEU A 198 10.95 2.80 6.12
CA LEU A 198 12.35 2.35 6.23
C LEU A 198 12.45 0.83 6.44
N GLY A 199 11.46 0.19 7.05
CA GLY A 199 11.35 -1.26 7.16
C GLY A 199 10.93 -1.87 5.81
N LYS A 200 11.70 -2.84 5.33
CA LYS A 200 11.44 -3.49 4.02
C LYS A 200 11.93 -4.91 4.01
#